data_776a8b93c6d1d9d4d0a8dfbe6da683af
#
_entry.id   776a8b93c6d1d9d4d0a8dfbe6da683af
#
_cell.length_a   1.000
_cell.length_b   1.000
_cell.length_c   1.000
_cell.angle_alpha   90.00
_cell.angle_beta   90.00
_cell.angle_gamma   90.00
#
_symmetry.space_group_name_H-M   'P 1'
#
loop_
_entity.id
_entity.type
_entity.pdbx_description
1 polymer ?
#
loop_
_entity_poly.entity_id
_entity_poly.type
_entity_poly.pdbx_seq_one_letter_code
_entity_poly.pdbx_strand_id
1 'polypeptide(L)'
;FARGADVSWLSEMEANGRKFYDADGKERECMSLLRELGMNAIRLRVWVNPVDGWCNQADVVAKAWRAYNLGYRLMIDFHYSDTWADPGNQTKPAAWEDYSFDELRQAVANHTTEVLTTLKNQGIDVEWVQVGNETSNGMLFDEGKASTDMANFAALVNSGYDAVKTVYPEAQVIVHLDRGNELTHYTWIFNGLQGNGAKWDIIGMSLYPGEDPDENNGLAEWSPVDENGQTWKAQNDACIANMQSLISTYHTQIMVCEIGIPWNYEQAEAFYSDFMTKAKQ
;
A
#
# COMPACT_ATOMS: atom_id res chain seq x y z
N PHE A 1 1.97 17.36 -4.14
CA PHE A 1 1.07 16.55 -3.30
C PHE A 1 0.40 15.47 -4.16
N ALA A 2 0.51 14.20 -3.77
CA ALA A 2 -0.16 13.09 -4.43
C ALA A 2 -1.61 12.99 -3.93
N ARG A 3 -2.54 12.85 -4.86
CA ARG A 3 -3.94 12.52 -4.61
C ARG A 3 -4.23 11.29 -5.46
N GLY A 4 -4.23 10.13 -4.81
CA GLY A 4 -4.27 8.85 -5.49
C GLY A 4 -5.55 8.07 -5.22
N ALA A 5 -5.73 7.06 -6.07
CA ALA A 5 -6.69 6.00 -5.88
C ALA A 5 -6.04 4.65 -6.18
N ASP A 6 -6.35 3.64 -5.37
CA ASP A 6 -6.06 2.25 -5.72
C ASP A 6 -7.15 1.74 -6.65
N VAL A 7 -6.75 1.30 -7.82
CA VAL A 7 -7.65 0.75 -8.84
C VAL A 7 -7.25 -0.68 -9.23
N SER A 8 -6.64 -1.39 -8.31
CA SER A 8 -6.11 -2.74 -8.56
C SER A 8 -7.19 -3.73 -9.03
N TRP A 9 -8.44 -3.55 -8.60
CA TRP A 9 -9.57 -4.39 -9.01
C TRP A 9 -10.25 -3.98 -10.31
N LEU A 10 -9.78 -2.91 -10.95
CA LEU A 10 -10.51 -2.31 -12.08
C LEU A 10 -10.75 -3.30 -13.24
N SER A 11 -9.73 -4.05 -13.65
CA SER A 11 -9.87 -5.03 -14.74
C SER A 11 -10.85 -6.16 -14.42
N GLU A 12 -10.85 -6.65 -13.18
CA GLU A 12 -11.83 -7.63 -12.70
C GLU A 12 -13.25 -7.04 -12.66
N MET A 13 -13.41 -5.82 -12.15
CA MET A 13 -14.71 -5.13 -12.15
C MET A 13 -15.26 -4.97 -13.57
N GLU A 14 -14.42 -4.51 -14.51
CA GLU A 14 -14.80 -4.33 -15.92
C GLU A 14 -15.15 -5.66 -16.58
N ALA A 15 -14.38 -6.72 -16.34
CA ALA A 15 -14.66 -8.06 -16.84
C ALA A 15 -15.99 -8.62 -16.32
N ASN A 16 -16.38 -8.27 -15.09
CA ASN A 16 -17.66 -8.60 -14.47
C ASN A 16 -18.79 -7.63 -14.85
N GLY A 17 -18.58 -6.75 -15.86
CA GLY A 17 -19.59 -5.84 -16.38
C GLY A 17 -19.91 -4.63 -15.49
N ARG A 18 -19.06 -4.32 -14.50
CA ARG A 18 -19.20 -3.09 -13.70
C ARG A 18 -18.90 -1.87 -14.56
N LYS A 19 -19.71 -0.84 -14.38
CA LYS A 19 -19.63 0.42 -15.13
C LYS A 19 -19.54 1.58 -14.16
N PHE A 20 -18.87 2.64 -14.61
CA PHE A 20 -18.68 3.85 -13.84
C PHE A 20 -19.41 5.01 -14.51
N TYR A 21 -19.95 5.92 -13.72
CA TYR A 21 -20.78 7.01 -14.19
C TYR A 21 -20.34 8.33 -13.56
N ASP A 22 -20.41 9.40 -14.35
CA ASP A 22 -20.25 10.75 -13.82
C ASP A 22 -21.53 11.23 -13.08
N ALA A 23 -21.48 12.45 -12.54
CA ALA A 23 -22.60 13.02 -11.77
C ALA A 23 -23.87 13.22 -12.60
N ASP A 24 -23.76 13.28 -13.93
CA ASP A 24 -24.87 13.38 -14.85
C ASP A 24 -25.45 12.02 -15.29
N GLY A 25 -24.90 10.93 -14.75
CA GLY A 25 -25.31 9.57 -15.05
C GLY A 25 -24.78 9.05 -16.40
N LYS A 26 -23.80 9.70 -17.01
CA LYS A 26 -23.17 9.24 -18.24
C LYS A 26 -22.07 8.23 -17.93
N GLU A 27 -22.07 7.10 -18.64
CA GLU A 27 -21.03 6.08 -18.53
C GLU A 27 -19.66 6.66 -18.93
N ARG A 28 -18.64 6.40 -18.09
CA ARG A 28 -17.27 6.88 -18.25
C ARG A 28 -16.27 5.77 -17.97
N GLU A 29 -15.10 5.90 -18.54
CA GLU A 29 -13.94 5.09 -18.15
C GLU A 29 -13.45 5.53 -16.78
N CYS A 30 -13.19 4.56 -15.87
CA CYS A 30 -12.93 4.82 -14.46
C CYS A 30 -11.73 5.76 -14.21
N MET A 31 -10.58 5.45 -14.80
CA MET A 31 -9.36 6.26 -14.57
C MET A 31 -9.50 7.67 -15.16
N SER A 32 -10.19 7.81 -16.31
CA SER A 32 -10.49 9.13 -16.89
C SER A 32 -11.38 9.95 -15.98
N LEU A 33 -12.41 9.32 -15.39
CA LEU A 33 -13.30 9.96 -14.43
C LEU A 33 -12.54 10.43 -13.17
N LEU A 34 -11.72 9.55 -12.59
CA LEU A 34 -10.90 9.91 -11.44
C LEU A 34 -9.93 11.07 -11.74
N ARG A 35 -9.38 11.10 -12.97
CA ARG A 35 -8.52 12.20 -13.41
C ARG A 35 -9.26 13.53 -13.46
N GLU A 36 -10.47 13.53 -14.01
CA GLU A 36 -11.34 14.73 -14.05
C GLU A 36 -11.74 15.21 -12.65
N LEU A 37 -11.94 14.28 -11.71
CA LEU A 37 -12.18 14.59 -10.30
C LEU A 37 -10.93 15.09 -9.55
N GLY A 38 -9.77 15.14 -10.23
CA GLY A 38 -8.54 15.74 -9.70
C GLY A 38 -7.57 14.77 -9.07
N MET A 39 -7.75 13.47 -9.23
CA MET A 39 -6.73 12.50 -8.87
C MET A 39 -5.52 12.61 -9.83
N ASN A 40 -4.32 12.45 -9.30
CA ASN A 40 -3.08 12.59 -10.05
C ASN A 40 -2.10 11.43 -9.86
N ALA A 41 -2.47 10.44 -9.06
CA ALA A 41 -1.69 9.23 -8.82
C ALA A 41 -2.60 8.00 -8.82
N ILE A 42 -2.06 6.86 -9.27
CA ILE A 42 -2.69 5.55 -9.24
C ILE A 42 -1.77 4.58 -8.51
N ARG A 43 -2.35 3.82 -7.59
CA ARG A 43 -1.72 2.69 -6.91
C ARG A 43 -2.20 1.39 -7.53
N LEU A 44 -1.28 0.46 -7.78
CA LEU A 44 -1.54 -0.86 -8.36
C LEU A 44 -0.84 -1.93 -7.54
N ARG A 45 -1.62 -2.82 -6.96
CA ARG A 45 -1.19 -4.01 -6.24
C ARG A 45 -0.66 -5.07 -7.20
N VAL A 46 0.41 -5.76 -6.80
CA VAL A 46 1.01 -6.88 -7.55
C VAL A 46 1.01 -8.14 -6.69
N TRP A 47 0.41 -9.20 -7.20
CA TRP A 47 0.50 -10.57 -6.69
C TRP A 47 1.42 -11.42 -7.56
N VAL A 48 1.96 -12.53 -7.01
CA VAL A 48 2.92 -13.37 -7.70
C VAL A 48 2.22 -14.30 -8.70
N ASN A 49 1.39 -15.22 -8.22
CA ASN A 49 0.63 -16.17 -9.05
C ASN A 49 -0.83 -16.28 -8.59
N PRO A 50 -1.64 -15.21 -8.71
CA PRO A 50 -3.03 -15.24 -8.29
C PRO A 50 -3.84 -16.24 -9.13
N VAL A 51 -4.78 -16.95 -8.48
CA VAL A 51 -5.58 -18.04 -9.10
C VAL A 51 -6.32 -17.57 -10.35
N ASP A 52 -6.94 -16.40 -10.29
CA ASP A 52 -7.76 -15.87 -11.39
C ASP A 52 -6.98 -14.94 -12.34
N GLY A 53 -5.69 -14.76 -12.10
CA GLY A 53 -4.82 -13.89 -12.90
C GLY A 53 -4.96 -12.40 -12.65
N TRP A 54 -5.94 -11.94 -11.85
CA TRP A 54 -6.07 -10.53 -11.48
C TRP A 54 -4.90 -10.08 -10.59
N CYS A 55 -4.41 -8.88 -10.83
CA CYS A 55 -3.24 -8.32 -10.15
C CYS A 55 -1.93 -9.08 -10.38
N ASN A 56 -1.86 -10.02 -11.32
CA ASN A 56 -0.57 -10.55 -11.78
C ASN A 56 0.19 -9.48 -12.60
N GLN A 57 1.43 -9.78 -12.95
CA GLN A 57 2.29 -8.87 -13.72
C GLN A 57 1.61 -8.35 -15.01
N ALA A 58 0.96 -9.21 -15.79
CA ALA A 58 0.34 -8.82 -17.07
C ALA A 58 -0.83 -7.86 -16.86
N ASP A 59 -1.69 -8.13 -15.88
CA ASP A 59 -2.82 -7.29 -15.51
C ASP A 59 -2.38 -5.93 -14.95
N VAL A 60 -1.33 -5.92 -14.12
CA VAL A 60 -0.73 -4.68 -13.59
C VAL A 60 -0.14 -3.83 -14.71
N VAL A 61 0.61 -4.43 -15.64
CA VAL A 61 1.20 -3.71 -16.78
C VAL A 61 0.10 -3.09 -17.65
N ALA A 62 -1.00 -3.80 -17.92
CA ALA A 62 -2.11 -3.27 -18.68
C ALA A 62 -2.77 -2.05 -18.00
N LYS A 63 -3.01 -2.12 -16.69
CA LYS A 63 -3.54 -0.99 -15.91
C LYS A 63 -2.56 0.17 -15.81
N ALA A 64 -1.28 -0.11 -15.57
CA ALA A 64 -0.23 0.89 -15.50
C ALA A 64 -0.09 1.66 -16.82
N TRP A 65 -0.17 0.96 -17.95
CA TRP A 65 -0.16 1.59 -19.28
C TRP A 65 -1.34 2.55 -19.47
N ARG A 66 -2.56 2.13 -19.06
CA ARG A 66 -3.76 3.00 -19.10
C ARG A 66 -3.56 4.26 -18.26
N ALA A 67 -3.13 4.08 -16.99
CA ALA A 67 -2.90 5.19 -16.07
C ALA A 67 -1.80 6.14 -16.57
N TYR A 68 -0.68 5.61 -17.04
CA TYR A 68 0.44 6.39 -17.57
C TYR A 68 0.04 7.26 -18.75
N ASN A 69 -0.73 6.70 -19.71
CA ASN A 69 -1.23 7.46 -20.86
C ASN A 69 -2.24 8.57 -20.49
N LEU A 70 -2.89 8.48 -19.35
CA LEU A 70 -3.72 9.53 -18.78
C LEU A 70 -2.93 10.56 -17.97
N GLY A 71 -1.59 10.42 -17.89
CA GLY A 71 -0.70 11.33 -17.18
C GLY A 71 -0.72 11.17 -15.66
N TYR A 72 -1.02 9.97 -15.17
CA TYR A 72 -0.90 9.65 -13.76
C TYR A 72 0.53 9.36 -13.35
N ARG A 73 0.85 9.72 -12.11
CA ARG A 73 2.00 9.24 -11.35
C ARG A 73 1.68 7.85 -10.83
N LEU A 74 2.62 6.93 -10.84
CA LEU A 74 2.36 5.52 -10.51
C LEU A 74 3.05 5.07 -9.24
N MET A 75 2.29 4.34 -8.42
CA MET A 75 2.77 3.54 -7.30
C MET A 75 2.51 2.06 -7.60
N ILE A 76 3.54 1.24 -7.44
CA ILE A 76 3.44 -0.21 -7.54
C ILE A 76 3.58 -0.80 -6.14
N ASP A 77 2.62 -1.61 -5.74
CA ASP A 77 2.53 -2.20 -4.41
C ASP A 77 2.72 -3.72 -4.47
N PHE A 78 3.90 -4.19 -4.06
CA PHE A 78 4.23 -5.61 -4.04
C PHE A 78 3.74 -6.27 -2.76
N HIS A 79 2.80 -7.19 -2.87
CA HIS A 79 2.34 -8.00 -1.73
C HIS A 79 3.27 -9.18 -1.43
N TYR A 80 4.05 -9.66 -2.41
CA TYR A 80 4.86 -10.89 -2.31
C TYR A 80 4.05 -12.10 -1.85
N SER A 81 2.84 -12.21 -2.33
CA SER A 81 1.87 -13.27 -2.05
C SER A 81 1.08 -13.57 -3.33
N ASP A 82 0.34 -14.67 -3.37
CA ASP A 82 -0.60 -14.99 -4.44
C ASP A 82 -2.00 -14.36 -4.20
N THR A 83 -2.17 -13.74 -3.04
CA THR A 83 -3.41 -13.10 -2.59
C THR A 83 -3.11 -11.89 -1.71
N TRP A 84 -4.12 -11.40 -0.99
CA TRP A 84 -3.95 -10.31 -0.04
C TRP A 84 -2.84 -10.60 0.98
N ALA A 85 -1.96 -9.59 1.14
CA ALA A 85 -1.08 -9.47 2.27
C ALA A 85 -1.57 -8.32 3.15
N ASP A 86 -1.74 -8.57 4.44
CA ASP A 86 -2.19 -7.64 5.46
C ASP A 86 -1.45 -7.93 6.78
N PRO A 87 -1.64 -7.14 7.85
CA PRO A 87 -0.88 -7.32 9.09
C PRO A 87 -0.99 -8.71 9.73
N GLY A 88 -2.12 -9.40 9.52
CA GLY A 88 -2.39 -10.74 10.04
C GLY A 88 -2.06 -11.86 9.04
N ASN A 89 -1.89 -11.53 7.77
CA ASN A 89 -1.81 -12.51 6.68
C ASN A 89 -0.69 -12.14 5.69
N GLN A 90 0.52 -12.60 5.97
CA GLN A 90 1.71 -12.40 5.13
C GLN A 90 2.17 -13.74 4.54
N THR A 91 1.23 -14.45 3.91
CA THR A 91 1.44 -15.80 3.39
C THR A 91 2.37 -15.77 2.17
N LYS A 92 3.39 -16.63 2.18
CA LYS A 92 4.26 -16.83 1.03
C LYS A 92 3.48 -17.28 -0.20
N PRO A 93 3.88 -16.89 -1.42
CA PRO A 93 3.39 -17.53 -2.64
C PRO A 93 3.59 -19.05 -2.58
N ALA A 94 2.66 -19.83 -3.11
CA ALA A 94 2.77 -21.29 -3.14
C ALA A 94 4.07 -21.77 -3.79
N ALA A 95 4.53 -21.06 -4.81
CA ALA A 95 5.80 -21.37 -5.49
C ALA A 95 7.05 -21.15 -4.62
N TRP A 96 6.93 -20.43 -3.50
CA TRP A 96 8.03 -20.10 -2.59
C TRP A 96 7.92 -20.79 -1.23
N GLU A 97 6.93 -21.68 -1.06
CA GLU A 97 6.62 -22.30 0.25
C GLU A 97 7.82 -23.03 0.85
N ASP A 98 8.55 -23.79 0.02
CA ASP A 98 9.70 -24.61 0.44
C ASP A 98 11.05 -23.88 0.33
N TYR A 99 11.06 -22.57 0.01
CA TYR A 99 12.29 -21.81 -0.16
C TYR A 99 13.00 -21.60 1.19
N SER A 100 14.31 -21.78 1.18
CA SER A 100 15.18 -21.28 2.24
C SER A 100 15.11 -19.75 2.33
N PHE A 101 15.55 -19.18 3.42
CA PHE A 101 15.56 -17.73 3.59
C PHE A 101 16.34 -16.99 2.49
N ASP A 102 17.51 -17.52 2.08
CA ASP A 102 18.28 -16.93 0.98
C ASP A 102 17.55 -17.01 -0.37
N GLU A 103 16.82 -18.10 -0.63
CA GLU A 103 15.98 -18.22 -1.82
C GLU A 103 14.79 -17.26 -1.77
N LEU A 104 14.18 -17.03 -0.60
CA LEU A 104 13.12 -16.01 -0.43
C LEU A 104 13.64 -14.60 -0.74
N ARG A 105 14.82 -14.24 -0.24
CA ARG A 105 15.46 -12.96 -0.55
C ARG A 105 15.67 -12.79 -2.06
N GLN A 106 16.16 -13.84 -2.72
CA GLN A 106 16.35 -13.82 -4.16
C GLN A 106 15.02 -13.76 -4.92
N ALA A 107 13.99 -14.45 -4.45
CA ALA A 107 12.64 -14.42 -5.04
C ALA A 107 12.01 -13.02 -4.96
N VAL A 108 12.12 -12.34 -3.83
CA VAL A 108 11.72 -10.93 -3.68
C VAL A 108 12.43 -10.05 -4.70
N ALA A 109 13.77 -10.15 -4.79
CA ALA A 109 14.56 -9.36 -5.73
C ALA A 109 14.19 -9.65 -7.19
N ASN A 110 14.04 -10.93 -7.54
CA ASN A 110 13.72 -11.37 -8.91
C ASN A 110 12.32 -10.89 -9.34
N HIS A 111 11.30 -11.13 -8.51
CA HIS A 111 9.93 -10.73 -8.81
C HIS A 111 9.81 -9.20 -8.96
N THR A 112 10.42 -8.45 -8.05
CA THR A 112 10.47 -6.98 -8.13
C THR A 112 11.13 -6.51 -9.42
N THR A 113 12.32 -7.08 -9.75
CA THR A 113 13.08 -6.74 -10.96
C THR A 113 12.27 -7.06 -12.21
N GLU A 114 11.64 -8.23 -12.29
CA GLU A 114 10.88 -8.69 -13.44
C GLU A 114 9.71 -7.77 -13.75
N VAL A 115 8.86 -7.50 -12.76
CA VAL A 115 7.69 -6.62 -12.92
C VAL A 115 8.11 -5.22 -13.33
N LEU A 116 9.06 -4.62 -12.60
CA LEU A 116 9.52 -3.26 -12.88
C LEU A 116 10.23 -3.13 -14.22
N THR A 117 11.04 -4.15 -14.62
CA THR A 117 11.67 -4.17 -15.94
C THR A 117 10.64 -4.25 -17.05
N THR A 118 9.58 -5.02 -16.86
CA THR A 118 8.48 -5.10 -17.83
C THR A 118 7.79 -3.76 -18.00
N LEU A 119 7.50 -3.04 -16.92
CA LEU A 119 6.95 -1.67 -16.97
C LEU A 119 7.91 -0.72 -17.70
N LYS A 120 9.18 -0.75 -17.35
CA LYS A 120 10.21 0.11 -17.96
C LYS A 120 10.37 -0.13 -19.46
N ASN A 121 10.31 -1.39 -19.88
CA ASN A 121 10.38 -1.76 -21.31
C ASN A 121 9.17 -1.29 -22.11
N GLN A 122 8.04 -1.02 -21.46
CA GLN A 122 6.85 -0.39 -22.05
C GLN A 122 6.93 1.15 -22.04
N GLY A 123 8.03 1.74 -21.55
CA GLY A 123 8.20 3.18 -21.42
C GLY A 123 7.37 3.82 -20.31
N ILE A 124 6.95 3.03 -19.32
CA ILE A 124 6.15 3.48 -18.18
C ILE A 124 7.11 3.90 -17.06
N ASP A 125 6.97 5.13 -16.56
CA ASP A 125 7.70 5.60 -15.39
C ASP A 125 6.94 5.22 -14.10
N VAL A 126 7.69 4.74 -13.10
CA VAL A 126 7.19 4.42 -11.76
C VAL A 126 7.84 5.37 -10.77
N GLU A 127 7.03 6.07 -9.99
CA GLU A 127 7.53 7.05 -9.03
C GLU A 127 7.72 6.45 -7.63
N TRP A 128 6.81 5.55 -7.22
CA TRP A 128 6.85 4.91 -5.91
C TRP A 128 6.70 3.40 -6.02
N VAL A 129 7.39 2.70 -5.13
CA VAL A 129 7.28 1.25 -5.02
C VAL A 129 7.16 0.86 -3.55
N GLN A 130 6.08 0.20 -3.19
CA GLN A 130 5.94 -0.45 -1.90
C GLN A 130 6.62 -1.82 -1.93
N VAL A 131 7.54 -2.04 -1.01
CA VAL A 131 8.20 -3.32 -0.75
C VAL A 131 7.46 -4.00 0.40
N GLY A 132 6.44 -4.77 0.05
CA GLY A 132 5.46 -5.33 0.97
C GLY A 132 4.27 -4.40 1.22
N ASN A 133 3.12 -4.99 1.50
CA ASN A 133 1.90 -4.31 1.90
C ASN A 133 1.61 -4.54 3.38
N GLU A 134 1.37 -3.45 4.11
CA GLU A 134 1.04 -3.44 5.56
C GLU A 134 1.92 -4.39 6.38
N THR A 135 3.23 -4.24 6.24
CA THR A 135 4.24 -5.11 6.84
C THR A 135 4.46 -4.86 8.34
N SER A 136 3.37 -4.68 9.05
CA SER A 136 3.30 -4.28 10.46
C SER A 136 3.93 -5.26 11.44
N ASN A 137 4.11 -6.51 11.02
CA ASN A 137 4.91 -7.51 11.74
C ASN A 137 5.85 -8.26 10.77
N GLY A 138 6.28 -7.58 9.70
CA GLY A 138 7.12 -8.19 8.68
C GLY A 138 6.33 -8.71 7.47
N MET A 139 6.96 -9.53 6.64
CA MET A 139 6.39 -10.13 5.42
C MET A 139 6.91 -11.56 5.21
N LEU A 140 6.24 -12.34 4.36
CA LEU A 140 6.65 -13.72 4.02
C LEU A 140 6.81 -14.58 5.29
N PHE A 141 5.72 -14.73 6.05
CA PHE A 141 5.73 -15.50 7.29
C PHE A 141 6.01 -17.01 7.02
N ASP A 142 6.73 -17.68 7.94
CA ASP A 142 7.24 -17.15 9.23
C ASP A 142 8.63 -16.50 9.15
N GLU A 143 9.38 -16.73 8.05
CA GLU A 143 10.80 -16.37 7.94
C GLU A 143 11.07 -14.87 8.08
N GLY A 144 10.19 -14.03 7.53
CA GLY A 144 10.30 -12.57 7.58
C GLY A 144 9.44 -11.92 8.65
N LYS A 145 8.97 -12.67 9.66
CA LYS A 145 8.15 -12.15 10.76
C LYS A 145 8.98 -11.31 11.72
N ALA A 146 8.74 -10.02 11.78
CA ALA A 146 9.56 -9.04 12.52
C ALA A 146 9.63 -9.32 14.03
N SER A 147 8.54 -9.79 14.65
CA SER A 147 8.53 -10.15 16.08
C SER A 147 9.35 -11.39 16.40
N THR A 148 9.70 -12.20 15.41
CA THR A 148 10.53 -13.40 15.55
C THR A 148 11.97 -13.10 15.14
N ASP A 149 12.17 -12.48 13.99
CA ASP A 149 13.49 -12.14 13.43
C ASP A 149 13.45 -10.85 12.64
N MET A 150 13.72 -9.73 13.30
CA MET A 150 13.76 -8.41 12.68
C MET A 150 14.88 -8.30 11.63
N ALA A 151 15.98 -9.04 11.78
CA ALA A 151 17.08 -9.01 10.82
C ALA A 151 16.67 -9.67 9.49
N ASN A 152 15.91 -10.74 9.55
CA ASN A 152 15.32 -11.37 8.37
C ASN A 152 14.36 -10.39 7.65
N PHE A 153 13.47 -9.74 8.38
CA PHE A 153 12.57 -8.75 7.78
C PHE A 153 13.36 -7.62 7.11
N ALA A 154 14.36 -7.06 7.79
CA ALA A 154 15.24 -6.03 7.22
C ALA A 154 15.97 -6.49 5.95
N ALA A 155 16.41 -7.74 5.91
CA ALA A 155 17.07 -8.30 4.74
C ALA A 155 16.13 -8.49 3.55
N LEU A 156 14.87 -8.86 3.79
CA LEU A 156 13.83 -8.93 2.74
C LEU A 156 13.49 -7.53 2.20
N VAL A 157 13.34 -6.54 3.08
CA VAL A 157 13.16 -5.13 2.66
C VAL A 157 14.32 -4.66 1.79
N ASN A 158 15.56 -4.96 2.19
CA ASN A 158 16.74 -4.60 1.40
C ASN A 158 16.77 -5.29 0.03
N SER A 159 16.34 -6.54 -0.05
CA SER A 159 16.26 -7.26 -1.33
C SER A 159 15.31 -6.58 -2.31
N GLY A 160 14.14 -6.14 -1.84
CA GLY A 160 13.21 -5.36 -2.64
C GLY A 160 13.74 -3.97 -2.98
N TYR A 161 14.28 -3.25 -1.98
CA TYR A 161 14.86 -1.93 -2.18
C TYR A 161 15.93 -1.90 -3.27
N ASP A 162 16.93 -2.80 -3.19
CA ASP A 162 18.03 -2.85 -4.13
C ASP A 162 17.57 -3.25 -5.55
N ALA A 163 16.55 -4.12 -5.65
CA ALA A 163 15.92 -4.45 -6.92
C ALA A 163 15.21 -3.24 -7.55
N VAL A 164 14.45 -2.47 -6.76
CA VAL A 164 13.81 -1.22 -7.24
C VAL A 164 14.86 -0.27 -7.77
N LYS A 165 15.89 0.03 -6.98
CA LYS A 165 16.96 0.99 -7.36
C LYS A 165 17.78 0.52 -8.56
N THR A 166 17.87 -0.77 -8.80
CA THR A 166 18.52 -1.32 -10.00
C THR A 166 17.73 -1.00 -11.27
N VAL A 167 16.41 -1.08 -11.22
CA VAL A 167 15.54 -0.84 -12.40
C VAL A 167 15.19 0.64 -12.54
N TYR A 168 14.72 1.27 -11.46
CA TYR A 168 14.32 2.69 -11.39
C TYR A 168 15.12 3.39 -10.28
N PRO A 169 16.32 3.90 -10.54
CA PRO A 169 17.16 4.52 -9.51
C PRO A 169 16.50 5.70 -8.78
N GLU A 170 15.62 6.43 -9.49
CA GLU A 170 14.93 7.60 -8.95
C GLU A 170 13.59 7.26 -8.24
N ALA A 171 13.05 6.05 -8.43
CA ALA A 171 11.83 5.66 -7.75
C ALA A 171 12.04 5.60 -6.24
N GLN A 172 11.07 6.09 -5.49
CA GLN A 172 11.12 6.09 -4.03
C GLN A 172 10.51 4.81 -3.47
N VAL A 173 11.26 4.16 -2.59
CA VAL A 173 10.88 2.90 -1.97
C VAL A 173 10.15 3.16 -0.66
N ILE A 174 8.98 2.58 -0.52
CA ILE A 174 8.09 2.72 0.63
C ILE A 174 8.09 1.43 1.44
N VAL A 175 8.27 1.55 2.76
CA VAL A 175 7.90 0.51 3.73
C VAL A 175 6.56 0.93 4.34
N HIS A 176 5.54 0.10 4.16
CA HIS A 176 4.15 0.42 4.45
C HIS A 176 3.63 -0.37 5.65
N LEU A 177 3.05 0.33 6.62
CA LEU A 177 2.43 -0.22 7.81
C LEU A 177 0.97 0.24 7.95
N ASP A 178 0.16 -0.55 8.64
CA ASP A 178 -1.20 -0.18 9.07
C ASP A 178 -1.21 0.80 10.25
N ARG A 179 -2.39 1.15 10.74
CA ARG A 179 -2.63 1.93 11.98
C ARG A 179 -1.80 3.20 12.10
N GLY A 180 -1.88 4.10 11.11
CA GLY A 180 -1.15 5.37 11.08
C GLY A 180 -1.34 6.26 12.32
N ASN A 181 -2.38 6.04 13.11
CA ASN A 181 -2.65 6.69 14.40
C ASN A 181 -1.86 6.11 15.59
N GLU A 182 -1.08 5.01 15.44
CA GLU A 182 -0.34 4.34 16.51
C GLU A 182 1.17 4.54 16.42
N LEU A 183 1.70 5.63 16.96
CA LEU A 183 3.13 5.98 16.89
C LEU A 183 4.06 4.88 17.40
N THR A 184 3.72 4.22 18.51
CA THR A 184 4.56 3.18 19.14
C THR A 184 4.81 2.00 18.23
N HIS A 185 3.83 1.65 17.40
CA HIS A 185 3.93 0.60 16.41
C HIS A 185 4.96 0.95 15.33
N TYR A 186 4.89 2.16 14.78
CA TYR A 186 5.86 2.67 13.81
C TYR A 186 7.27 2.74 14.36
N THR A 187 7.42 3.26 15.58
CA THR A 187 8.75 3.36 16.19
C THR A 187 9.36 2.00 16.49
N TRP A 188 8.56 0.99 16.85
CA TRP A 188 9.05 -0.36 17.04
C TRP A 188 9.62 -0.95 15.73
N ILE A 189 8.85 -0.87 14.63
CA ILE A 189 9.28 -1.41 13.33
C ILE A 189 10.49 -0.62 12.79
N PHE A 190 10.41 0.70 12.71
CA PHE A 190 11.45 1.49 12.06
C PHE A 190 12.74 1.56 12.87
N ASN A 191 12.71 1.52 14.20
CA ASN A 191 13.91 1.33 15.03
C ASN A 191 14.53 -0.06 14.79
N GLY A 192 13.72 -1.10 14.67
CA GLY A 192 14.18 -2.43 14.34
C GLY A 192 14.81 -2.52 12.96
N LEU A 193 14.16 -1.97 11.94
CA LEU A 193 14.68 -1.89 10.58
C LEU A 193 15.99 -1.10 10.51
N GLN A 194 16.05 0.08 11.13
CA GLN A 194 17.25 0.92 11.18
C GLN A 194 18.40 0.21 11.88
N GLY A 195 18.12 -0.43 13.02
CA GLY A 195 19.12 -1.20 13.79
C GLY A 195 19.70 -2.41 13.03
N ASN A 196 18.98 -2.93 12.03
CA ASN A 196 19.40 -4.03 11.16
C ASN A 196 19.82 -3.56 9.74
N GLY A 197 20.01 -2.26 9.55
CA GLY A 197 20.56 -1.72 8.29
C GLY A 197 19.60 -1.78 7.11
N ALA A 198 18.30 -1.78 7.35
CA ALA A 198 17.30 -1.67 6.29
C ALA A 198 17.32 -0.28 5.64
N LYS A 199 16.93 -0.24 4.38
CA LYS A 199 16.86 0.96 3.55
C LYS A 199 15.42 1.23 3.16
N TRP A 200 15.01 2.48 3.20
CA TRP A 200 13.74 2.99 2.68
C TRP A 200 13.86 4.47 2.36
N ASP A 201 12.99 4.98 1.51
CA ASP A 201 12.95 6.41 1.17
C ASP A 201 11.73 7.09 1.81
N ILE A 202 10.64 6.35 1.99
CA ILE A 202 9.36 6.84 2.52
C ILE A 202 8.80 5.85 3.54
N ILE A 203 8.23 6.37 4.62
CA ILE A 203 7.36 5.60 5.52
C ILE A 203 5.94 5.68 5.00
N GLY A 204 5.35 4.53 4.65
CA GLY A 204 3.96 4.40 4.23
C GLY A 204 3.03 4.11 5.40
N MET A 205 1.82 4.65 5.33
CA MET A 205 0.79 4.49 6.36
C MET A 205 -0.56 4.11 5.75
N SER A 206 -1.32 3.25 6.45
CA SER A 206 -2.77 3.14 6.28
C SER A 206 -3.49 3.85 7.42
N LEU A 207 -4.63 4.47 7.11
CA LEU A 207 -5.52 5.07 8.09
C LEU A 207 -6.98 4.71 7.78
N TYR A 208 -7.52 3.77 8.55
CA TYR A 208 -8.92 3.35 8.52
C TYR A 208 -9.52 3.58 9.92
N PRO A 209 -10.08 4.77 10.16
CA PRO A 209 -10.64 5.08 11.48
C PRO A 209 -11.96 4.35 11.71
N GLY A 210 -12.28 4.17 12.98
CA GLY A 210 -13.45 3.43 13.40
C GLY A 210 -13.14 1.96 13.64
N GLU A 211 -14.16 1.15 13.70
CA GLU A 211 -14.07 -0.28 13.98
C GLU A 211 -15.05 -1.04 13.09
N ASP A 212 -14.53 -2.01 12.35
CA ASP A 212 -15.32 -2.91 11.52
C ASP A 212 -16.05 -3.95 12.40
N PRO A 213 -17.20 -4.46 11.96
CA PRO A 213 -17.89 -5.54 12.64
C PRO A 213 -17.03 -6.81 12.63
N ASP A 214 -16.83 -7.38 13.81
CA ASP A 214 -16.11 -8.63 14.03
C ASP A 214 -16.92 -9.49 15.02
N GLU A 215 -16.84 -10.81 14.89
CA GLU A 215 -17.54 -11.74 15.78
C GLU A 215 -17.13 -11.62 17.27
N ASN A 216 -15.95 -11.04 17.54
CA ASN A 216 -15.40 -10.89 18.88
C ASN A 216 -15.70 -9.53 19.51
N ASN A 217 -16.01 -8.48 18.72
CA ASN A 217 -16.27 -7.13 19.24
C ASN A 217 -17.77 -6.83 19.45
N GLY A 218 -18.65 -7.71 18.97
CA GLY A 218 -20.10 -7.59 19.13
C GLY A 218 -20.75 -6.49 18.29
N LEU A 219 -20.04 -5.91 17.35
CA LEU A 219 -20.58 -4.93 16.42
C LEU A 219 -21.33 -5.63 15.29
N ALA A 220 -22.54 -5.17 14.97
CA ALA A 220 -23.31 -5.63 13.83
C ALA A 220 -23.01 -4.84 12.55
N GLU A 221 -22.50 -3.63 12.70
CA GLU A 221 -22.19 -2.68 11.63
C GLU A 221 -20.91 -1.90 12.01
N TRP A 222 -20.27 -1.26 11.03
CA TRP A 222 -19.12 -0.41 11.27
C TRP A 222 -19.43 0.70 12.29
N SER A 223 -18.51 0.90 13.23
CA SER A 223 -18.57 1.96 14.26
C SER A 223 -17.66 3.12 13.86
N PRO A 224 -18.14 4.39 13.96
CA PRO A 224 -17.29 5.57 13.74
C PRO A 224 -16.30 5.85 14.88
N VAL A 225 -16.29 5.01 15.89
CA VAL A 225 -15.43 5.11 17.08
C VAL A 225 -14.70 3.78 17.22
N ASP A 226 -13.40 3.82 17.45
CA ASP A 226 -12.60 2.62 17.66
C ASP A 226 -12.82 1.99 19.05
N GLU A 227 -12.19 0.85 19.29
CA GLU A 227 -12.24 0.11 20.57
C GLU A 227 -11.82 0.95 21.79
N ASN A 228 -11.04 2.02 21.59
CA ASN A 228 -10.57 2.94 22.63
C ASN A 228 -11.48 4.16 22.81
N GLY A 229 -12.60 4.22 22.10
CA GLY A 229 -13.55 5.34 22.12
C GLY A 229 -13.07 6.57 21.34
N GLN A 230 -12.09 6.44 20.44
CA GLN A 230 -11.57 7.54 19.64
C GLN A 230 -12.39 7.72 18.37
N THR A 231 -12.84 8.95 18.13
CA THR A 231 -13.53 9.31 16.88
C THR A 231 -12.58 9.37 15.70
N TRP A 232 -13.10 9.29 14.47
CA TRP A 232 -12.29 9.46 13.26
C TRP A 232 -11.45 10.76 13.27
N LYS A 233 -12.00 11.82 13.88
CA LYS A 233 -11.28 13.11 13.97
C LYS A 233 -10.07 13.03 14.89
N ALA A 234 -10.21 12.38 16.03
CA ALA A 234 -9.10 12.15 16.95
C ALA A 234 -8.02 11.27 16.31
N GLN A 235 -8.42 10.26 15.53
CA GLN A 235 -7.49 9.39 14.80
C GLN A 235 -6.78 10.13 13.65
N ASN A 236 -7.46 11.02 12.92
CA ASN A 236 -6.82 11.94 11.98
C ASN A 236 -5.75 12.80 12.66
N ASP A 237 -6.10 13.43 13.79
CA ASP A 237 -5.16 14.29 14.54
C ASP A 237 -3.95 13.48 15.03
N ALA A 238 -4.15 12.28 15.53
CA ALA A 238 -3.09 11.37 15.95
C ALA A 238 -2.19 10.96 14.78
N CYS A 239 -2.76 10.60 13.63
CA CYS A 239 -1.99 10.25 12.43
C CYS A 239 -1.11 11.42 11.96
N ILE A 240 -1.65 12.63 11.89
CA ILE A 240 -0.88 13.83 11.52
C ILE A 240 0.26 14.10 12.51
N ALA A 241 -0.01 13.98 13.81
CA ALA A 241 1.04 14.13 14.83
C ALA A 241 2.13 13.06 14.71
N ASN A 242 1.74 11.81 14.40
CA ASN A 242 2.67 10.72 14.17
C ASN A 242 3.54 10.96 12.93
N MET A 243 2.94 11.44 11.83
CA MET A 243 3.71 11.82 10.63
C MET A 243 4.80 12.84 10.97
N GLN A 244 4.47 13.90 11.70
CA GLN A 244 5.43 14.92 12.11
C GLN A 244 6.55 14.35 13.02
N SER A 245 6.19 13.49 13.95
CA SER A 245 7.13 12.80 14.84
C SER A 245 8.09 11.90 14.06
N LEU A 246 7.59 11.12 13.12
CA LEU A 246 8.38 10.19 12.31
C LEU A 246 9.30 10.92 11.33
N ILE A 247 8.85 12.02 10.71
CA ILE A 247 9.69 12.89 9.89
C ILE A 247 10.87 13.42 10.71
N SER A 248 10.59 13.91 11.93
CA SER A 248 11.61 14.44 12.82
C SER A 248 12.61 13.37 13.28
N THR A 249 12.14 12.14 13.52
CA THR A 249 12.94 11.04 14.06
C THR A 249 13.81 10.38 12.99
N TYR A 250 13.23 10.07 11.83
CA TYR A 250 13.91 9.29 10.79
C TYR A 250 14.41 10.13 9.62
N HIS A 251 14.11 11.42 9.58
CA HIS A 251 14.51 12.36 8.52
C HIS A 251 14.10 11.87 7.12
N THR A 252 12.91 11.30 7.00
CA THR A 252 12.35 10.70 5.79
C THR A 252 10.99 11.31 5.46
N GLN A 253 10.53 11.10 4.25
CA GLN A 253 9.18 11.49 3.85
C GLN A 253 8.14 10.51 4.38
N ILE A 254 6.91 10.99 4.54
CA ILE A 254 5.76 10.15 4.90
C ILE A 254 4.72 10.20 3.78
N MET A 255 4.09 9.07 3.51
CA MET A 255 2.95 8.99 2.61
C MET A 255 1.84 8.16 3.25
N VAL A 256 0.63 8.67 3.26
CA VAL A 256 -0.53 7.84 3.53
C VAL A 256 -0.88 7.12 2.24
N CYS A 257 -0.55 5.83 2.21
CA CYS A 257 -0.72 4.95 1.05
C CYS A 257 -2.17 4.50 0.92
N GLU A 258 -2.84 4.35 2.05
CA GLU A 258 -4.24 3.97 2.14
C GLU A 258 -4.97 4.82 3.17
N ILE A 259 -6.15 5.29 2.81
CA ILE A 259 -7.05 5.99 3.71
C ILE A 259 -8.48 5.68 3.32
N GLY A 260 -9.30 5.27 4.28
CA GLY A 260 -10.67 4.87 4.00
C GLY A 260 -11.61 5.06 5.17
N ILE A 261 -12.88 5.21 4.83
CA ILE A 261 -14.04 5.20 5.71
C ILE A 261 -15.23 4.71 4.88
N PRO A 262 -16.25 4.05 5.43
CA PRO A 262 -17.40 3.62 4.65
C PRO A 262 -17.99 4.76 3.82
N TRP A 263 -18.16 4.53 2.52
CA TRP A 263 -18.60 5.55 1.55
C TRP A 263 -19.98 6.15 1.85
N ASN A 264 -20.82 5.38 2.54
CA ASN A 264 -22.19 5.76 2.95
C ASN A 264 -22.27 6.40 4.34
N TYR A 265 -21.12 6.59 5.01
CA TYR A 265 -21.07 7.29 6.28
C TYR A 265 -21.31 8.80 6.06
N GLU A 266 -22.24 9.38 6.81
CA GLU A 266 -22.68 10.78 6.61
C GLU A 266 -21.56 11.83 6.72
N GLN A 267 -20.47 11.51 7.42
CA GLN A 267 -19.31 12.39 7.59
C GLN A 267 -18.11 12.00 6.73
N ALA A 268 -18.26 11.12 5.73
CA ALA A 268 -17.14 10.68 4.90
C ALA A 268 -16.43 11.84 4.19
N GLU A 269 -17.19 12.80 3.65
CA GLU A 269 -16.60 14.02 3.04
C GLU A 269 -15.81 14.84 4.08
N ALA A 270 -16.35 15.02 5.28
CA ALA A 270 -15.70 15.78 6.34
C ALA A 270 -14.40 15.10 6.80
N PHE A 271 -14.38 13.77 6.88
CA PHE A 271 -13.20 12.98 7.19
C PHE A 271 -12.05 13.22 6.19
N TYR A 272 -12.30 13.03 4.89
CA TYR A 272 -11.28 13.24 3.88
C TYR A 272 -10.83 14.71 3.80
N SER A 273 -11.76 15.65 3.90
CA SER A 273 -11.45 17.09 3.86
C SER A 273 -10.58 17.53 5.04
N ASP A 274 -10.89 17.06 6.24
CA ASP A 274 -10.10 17.33 7.45
C ASP A 274 -8.68 16.77 7.31
N PHE A 275 -8.56 15.49 6.97
CA PHE A 275 -7.26 14.85 6.81
C PHE A 275 -6.41 15.53 5.73
N MET A 276 -6.95 15.71 4.53
CA MET A 276 -6.21 16.33 3.41
C MET A 276 -5.77 17.77 3.69
N THR A 277 -6.56 18.51 4.46
CA THR A 277 -6.22 19.89 4.84
C THR A 277 -5.02 19.91 5.79
N LYS A 278 -5.01 19.01 6.78
CA LYS A 278 -3.93 18.88 7.76
C LYS A 278 -2.64 18.33 7.14
N ALA A 279 -2.76 17.32 6.27
CA ALA A 279 -1.62 16.68 5.61
C ALA A 279 -0.88 17.59 4.61
N LYS A 280 -1.45 18.73 4.23
CA LYS A 280 -0.81 19.73 3.35
C LYS A 280 0.02 20.78 4.11
N GLN A 281 -0.09 20.84 5.41
CA GLN A 281 0.62 21.80 6.27
C GLN A 281 2.00 21.27 6.67
#